data_6e188bd30eb2df2cfdff689c306b4a13
#
_entry.id   6e188bd30eb2df2cfdff689c306b4a13
#
_cell.length_a   1.000
_cell.length_b   1.000
_cell.length_c   1.000
_cell.angle_alpha   90.00
_cell.angle_beta   90.00
_cell.angle_gamma   90.00
#
_symmetry.space_group_name_H-M   'P 1'
#
loop_
_entity.id
_entity.type
_entity.pdbx_description
1 polymer ?
#
loop_
_entity_poly.entity_id
_entity_poly.type
_entity_poly.pdbx_seq_one_letter_code
_entity_poly.pdbx_strand_id
1 'polypeptide(L)'
;MQLHHLVGFDPKTMSMRTEIIAGATTFLTMCYILAVNPAVLSTTGMDRAALFTSTALASAIATLLLAFLAKLPFAQAPSMGLNAFFAFTICQALGYTWQQALAISLIEGIIFLLITFIHVREYILYAIPTNLRYAISVGIGMFIAFIGLKNAGIIVSNPATFVSLGKFTPTAILGVLAILISGILMARNIKGSLFYAIILATLIGIPMGVTVVPGHWLPVSLPQSIAPVFCKFDFQGLLNFRTIMLVVSLLLVNIFDTVGTLVGLAYKTRVVREDGTIPHISEAMMSDAIGTTVGSVLGTSTITTYVESASGIAEGGRSGMTSFTVGMLFLVSLFLSPIFMLIPGAATSGALVMVGVLMLDNVKRMNLATIDESFPAFITMTTMVLCYSIADGICLGILSYVAMKLCVRKWNDLNPVLLILSVIFILNFVFG
;
A
#
# COMPACT_ATOMS: atom_id res chain seq x y z
N MET A 1 26.99 14.74 -18.19
CA MET A 1 25.58 14.51 -18.53
C MET A 1 24.76 15.28 -17.50
N GLN A 2 24.01 16.31 -17.89
CA GLN A 2 23.31 17.15 -16.92
C GLN A 2 22.12 16.36 -16.34
N LEU A 3 21.93 16.40 -15.01
CA LEU A 3 20.87 15.71 -14.25
C LEU A 3 19.47 15.91 -14.87
N HIS A 4 19.23 17.09 -15.48
CA HIS A 4 17.99 17.47 -16.14
C HIS A 4 17.52 16.46 -17.19
N HIS A 5 18.42 15.96 -18.05
CA HIS A 5 18.07 14.97 -19.08
C HIS A 5 17.78 13.59 -18.50
N LEU A 6 18.42 13.22 -17.39
CA LEU A 6 18.23 11.92 -16.74
C LEU A 6 16.83 11.79 -16.16
N VAL A 7 16.29 12.87 -15.61
CA VAL A 7 14.94 12.89 -14.97
C VAL A 7 13.84 13.46 -15.87
N GLY A 8 14.11 13.70 -17.17
CA GLY A 8 13.12 14.21 -18.11
C GLY A 8 12.67 15.65 -17.85
N PHE A 9 13.50 16.44 -17.17
CA PHE A 9 13.21 17.86 -16.92
C PHE A 9 13.66 18.71 -18.09
N ASP A 10 12.75 19.50 -18.68
CA ASP A 10 13.04 20.46 -19.73
C ASP A 10 12.98 21.90 -19.17
N PRO A 11 14.12 22.61 -19.04
CA PRO A 11 14.17 23.97 -18.52
C PRO A 11 13.40 25.00 -19.36
N LYS A 12 13.06 24.69 -20.63
CA LYS A 12 12.34 25.60 -21.52
C LYS A 12 10.83 25.59 -21.24
N THR A 13 10.30 24.46 -20.78
CA THR A 13 8.87 24.26 -20.58
C THR A 13 8.48 24.07 -19.12
N MET A 14 9.45 23.77 -18.24
CA MET A 14 9.22 23.42 -16.84
C MET A 14 10.02 24.34 -15.91
N SER A 15 9.47 24.62 -14.73
CA SER A 15 10.13 25.39 -13.67
C SER A 15 10.72 24.48 -12.61
N MET A 16 12.01 24.57 -12.35
CA MET A 16 12.69 23.83 -11.28
C MET A 16 12.04 24.05 -9.91
N ARG A 17 11.66 25.30 -9.63
CA ARG A 17 10.98 25.65 -8.37
C ARG A 17 9.64 24.92 -8.24
N THR A 18 8.87 24.84 -9.31
CA THR A 18 7.58 24.12 -9.33
C THR A 18 7.78 22.62 -9.10
N GLU A 19 8.76 22.00 -9.74
CA GLU A 19 9.05 20.58 -9.56
C GLU A 19 9.50 20.25 -8.13
N ILE A 20 10.33 21.10 -7.51
CA ILE A 20 10.75 20.93 -6.11
C ILE A 20 9.57 21.09 -5.15
N ILE A 21 8.73 22.12 -5.34
CA ILE A 21 7.53 22.32 -4.52
C ILE A 21 6.56 21.15 -4.68
N ALA A 22 6.36 20.66 -5.90
CA ALA A 22 5.55 19.50 -6.19
C ALA A 22 6.08 18.24 -5.47
N GLY A 23 7.39 18.02 -5.52
CA GLY A 23 8.02 16.92 -4.79
C GLY A 23 7.88 17.04 -3.28
N ALA A 24 8.10 18.22 -2.72
CA ALA A 24 7.91 18.46 -1.29
C ALA A 24 6.44 18.25 -0.87
N THR A 25 5.48 18.68 -1.68
CA THR A 25 4.05 18.46 -1.42
C THR A 25 3.70 16.96 -1.47
N THR A 26 4.20 16.23 -2.48
CA THR A 26 4.03 14.77 -2.53
C THR A 26 4.62 14.09 -1.30
N PHE A 27 5.86 14.44 -0.93
CA PHE A 27 6.49 13.87 0.26
C PHE A 27 5.68 14.13 1.52
N LEU A 28 5.22 15.36 1.76
CA LEU A 28 4.41 15.70 2.93
C LEU A 28 3.08 14.94 2.99
N THR A 29 2.48 14.63 1.84
CA THR A 29 1.22 13.89 1.81
C THR A 29 1.41 12.40 2.06
N MET A 30 2.59 11.82 1.78
CA MET A 30 2.86 10.40 1.91
C MET A 30 3.84 10.02 3.04
N CYS A 31 4.55 10.98 3.65
CA CYS A 31 5.59 10.69 4.67
C CYS A 31 5.03 10.03 5.95
N TYR A 32 3.70 10.01 6.14
CA TYR A 32 3.05 9.24 7.19
C TYR A 32 3.43 7.74 7.14
N ILE A 33 3.83 7.23 5.96
CA ILE A 33 4.27 5.84 5.80
C ILE A 33 5.49 5.52 6.68
N LEU A 34 6.34 6.51 6.94
CA LEU A 34 7.50 6.37 7.81
C LEU A 34 7.12 6.07 9.27
N ALA A 35 5.92 6.44 9.68
CA ALA A 35 5.37 6.08 10.98
C ALA A 35 4.52 4.80 10.92
N VAL A 36 3.66 4.69 9.92
CA VAL A 36 2.64 3.64 9.83
C VAL A 36 3.25 2.30 9.42
N ASN A 37 4.17 2.25 8.46
CA ASN A 37 4.78 0.99 8.03
C ASN A 37 5.56 0.31 9.19
N PRO A 38 6.47 1.01 9.93
CA PRO A 38 7.10 0.43 11.10
C PRO A 38 6.10 0.03 12.20
N ALA A 39 5.02 0.79 12.40
CA ALA A 39 4.00 0.46 13.39
C ALA A 39 3.24 -0.83 13.04
N VAL A 40 2.91 -1.04 11.76
CA VAL A 40 2.21 -2.24 11.27
C VAL A 40 3.15 -3.45 11.29
N LEU A 41 4.33 -3.36 10.67
CA LEU A 41 5.24 -4.50 10.55
C LEU A 41 5.86 -4.91 11.88
N SER A 42 6.09 -4.00 12.81
CA SER A 42 6.62 -4.34 14.15
C SER A 42 5.68 -5.23 14.97
N THR A 43 4.39 -5.30 14.63
CA THR A 43 3.44 -6.24 15.26
C THR A 43 3.77 -7.71 14.99
N THR A 44 4.65 -7.99 14.01
CA THR A 44 5.15 -9.34 13.69
C THR A 44 6.42 -9.71 14.45
N GLY A 45 6.93 -8.82 15.30
CA GLY A 45 8.19 -9.01 16.06
C GLY A 45 9.43 -8.44 15.37
N MET A 46 9.28 -7.71 14.26
CA MET A 46 10.39 -7.00 13.60
C MET A 46 10.80 -5.77 14.41
N ASP A 47 12.10 -5.43 14.39
CA ASP A 47 12.61 -4.25 15.06
C ASP A 47 12.08 -2.95 14.42
N ARG A 48 11.40 -2.13 15.22
CA ARG A 48 10.71 -0.93 14.72
C ARG A 48 11.67 0.15 14.21
N ALA A 49 12.85 0.28 14.82
CA ALA A 49 13.83 1.29 14.42
C ALA A 49 14.51 0.90 13.10
N ALA A 50 14.85 -0.39 12.94
CA ALA A 50 15.35 -0.95 11.69
C ALA A 50 14.31 -0.84 10.56
N LEU A 51 13.03 -1.09 10.87
CA LEU A 51 11.92 -0.93 9.92
C LEU A 51 11.76 0.51 9.43
N PHE A 52 11.95 1.51 10.31
CA PHE A 52 11.92 2.91 9.89
C PHE A 52 13.01 3.19 8.85
N THR A 53 14.25 2.79 9.13
CA THR A 53 15.38 2.99 8.21
C THR A 53 15.17 2.22 6.90
N SER A 54 14.73 0.96 6.99
CA SER A 54 14.40 0.14 5.82
C SER A 54 13.29 0.78 4.97
N THR A 55 12.22 1.27 5.59
CA THR A 55 11.11 1.96 4.91
C THR A 55 11.60 3.20 4.16
N ALA A 56 12.39 4.05 4.83
CA ALA A 56 12.89 5.28 4.22
C ALA A 56 13.87 5.00 3.06
N LEU A 57 14.79 4.05 3.25
CA LEU A 57 15.74 3.65 2.19
C LEU A 57 15.03 3.00 1.01
N ALA A 58 14.12 2.08 1.25
CA ALA A 58 13.40 1.39 0.18
C ALA A 58 12.52 2.36 -0.62
N SER A 59 11.82 3.28 0.06
CA SER A 59 11.03 4.35 -0.58
C SER A 59 11.93 5.30 -1.39
N ALA A 60 13.08 5.68 -0.84
CA ALA A 60 14.03 6.54 -1.55
C ALA A 60 14.55 5.86 -2.82
N ILE A 61 15.02 4.61 -2.71
CA ILE A 61 15.58 3.86 -3.85
C ILE A 61 14.52 3.67 -4.93
N ALA A 62 13.33 3.18 -4.58
CA ALA A 62 12.25 2.94 -5.54
C ALA A 62 11.81 4.24 -6.23
N THR A 63 11.63 5.33 -5.48
CA THR A 63 11.23 6.62 -6.03
C THR A 63 12.32 7.23 -6.91
N LEU A 64 13.60 7.10 -6.55
CA LEU A 64 14.73 7.53 -7.39
C LEU A 64 14.83 6.70 -8.67
N LEU A 65 14.61 5.38 -8.59
CA LEU A 65 14.56 4.53 -9.78
C LEU A 65 13.44 4.98 -10.72
N LEU A 66 12.26 5.27 -10.20
CA LEU A 66 11.15 5.81 -10.98
C LEU A 66 11.50 7.15 -11.62
N ALA A 67 12.18 8.04 -10.89
CA ALA A 67 12.64 9.33 -11.41
C ALA A 67 13.54 9.18 -12.64
N PHE A 68 14.44 8.19 -12.63
CA PHE A 68 15.41 7.98 -13.72
C PHE A 68 14.86 7.10 -14.85
N LEU A 69 14.11 6.04 -14.54
CA LEU A 69 13.60 5.09 -15.53
C LEU A 69 12.35 5.63 -16.24
N ALA A 70 11.32 5.97 -15.46
CA ALA A 70 10.04 6.39 -16.00
C ALA A 70 9.96 7.90 -16.24
N LYS A 71 10.76 8.70 -15.54
CA LYS A 71 10.77 10.18 -15.64
C LYS A 71 9.42 10.82 -15.34
N LEU A 72 8.59 10.15 -14.56
CA LEU A 72 7.24 10.58 -14.19
C LEU A 72 7.23 11.22 -12.78
N PRO A 73 6.31 12.16 -12.49
CA PRO A 73 6.23 12.86 -11.20
C PRO A 73 5.50 12.03 -10.13
N PHE A 74 5.87 10.76 -9.97
CA PHE A 74 5.24 9.84 -9.03
C PHE A 74 6.22 9.43 -7.93
N ALA A 75 5.69 8.93 -6.81
CA ALA A 75 6.48 8.46 -5.69
C ALA A 75 6.07 7.04 -5.31
N GLN A 76 7.02 6.27 -4.80
CA GLN A 76 6.87 4.87 -4.43
C GLN A 76 7.28 4.66 -2.97
N ALA A 77 6.51 3.82 -2.27
CA ALA A 77 6.79 3.42 -0.90
C ALA A 77 6.10 2.07 -0.59
N PRO A 78 6.39 1.44 0.57
CA PRO A 78 5.69 0.22 0.98
C PRO A 78 4.17 0.40 0.99
N SER A 79 3.45 -0.47 0.26
CA SER A 79 1.99 -0.38 0.10
C SER A 79 1.27 -0.71 1.40
N MET A 80 0.30 0.13 1.79
CA MET A 80 -0.50 -0.09 3.01
C MET A 80 -1.30 -1.39 2.96
N GLY A 81 -1.90 -1.71 1.81
CA GLY A 81 -2.66 -2.95 1.64
C GLY A 81 -1.79 -4.19 1.77
N LEU A 82 -0.61 -4.15 1.14
CA LEU A 82 0.33 -5.27 1.16
C LEU A 82 1.06 -5.39 2.50
N ASN A 83 1.30 -4.27 3.21
CA ASN A 83 1.77 -4.29 4.60
C ASN A 83 0.80 -5.00 5.51
N ALA A 84 -0.49 -4.70 5.36
CA ALA A 84 -1.54 -5.35 6.13
C ALA A 84 -1.64 -6.84 5.78
N PHE A 85 -1.54 -7.20 4.51
CA PHE A 85 -1.48 -8.60 4.06
C PHE A 85 -0.29 -9.33 4.66
N PHE A 86 0.91 -8.73 4.61
CA PHE A 86 2.13 -9.26 5.21
C PHE A 86 1.95 -9.51 6.72
N ALA A 87 1.60 -8.46 7.47
CA ALA A 87 1.60 -8.52 8.92
C ALA A 87 0.43 -9.35 9.47
N PHE A 88 -0.78 -9.14 8.95
CA PHE A 88 -1.99 -9.69 9.55
C PHE A 88 -2.42 -11.00 8.90
N THR A 89 -2.35 -11.12 7.58
CA THR A 89 -2.71 -12.36 6.90
C THR A 89 -1.58 -13.37 6.98
N ILE A 90 -0.38 -13.06 6.46
CA ILE A 90 0.71 -14.05 6.38
C ILE A 90 1.23 -14.38 7.79
N CYS A 91 1.60 -13.36 8.59
CA CYS A 91 2.25 -13.62 9.87
C CYS A 91 1.25 -14.00 10.97
N GLN A 92 0.21 -13.17 11.22
CA GLN A 92 -0.66 -13.39 12.38
C GLN A 92 -1.74 -14.45 12.15
N ALA A 93 -2.44 -14.43 11.02
CA ALA A 93 -3.52 -15.38 10.77
C ALA A 93 -3.01 -16.77 10.34
N LEU A 94 -2.00 -16.82 9.47
CA LEU A 94 -1.47 -18.05 8.91
C LEU A 94 -0.27 -18.63 9.69
N GLY A 95 0.29 -17.84 10.63
CA GLY A 95 1.34 -18.30 11.54
C GLY A 95 2.74 -18.37 10.93
N TYR A 96 2.98 -17.76 9.76
CA TYR A 96 4.32 -17.65 9.19
C TYR A 96 5.18 -16.66 10.00
N THR A 97 6.47 -16.94 10.08
CA THR A 97 7.42 -15.99 10.65
C THR A 97 7.58 -14.78 9.71
N TRP A 98 7.98 -13.64 10.25
CA TRP A 98 8.22 -12.46 9.40
C TRP A 98 9.38 -12.68 8.41
N GLN A 99 10.34 -13.56 8.73
CA GLN A 99 11.41 -13.97 7.82
C GLN A 99 10.87 -14.76 6.63
N GLN A 100 9.91 -15.65 6.87
CA GLN A 100 9.20 -16.38 5.82
C GLN A 100 8.33 -15.42 4.98
N ALA A 101 7.67 -14.47 5.62
CA ALA A 101 6.88 -13.46 4.91
C ALA A 101 7.77 -12.55 4.02
N LEU A 102 8.98 -12.18 4.48
CA LEU A 102 9.97 -11.49 3.63
C LEU A 102 10.42 -12.34 2.44
N ALA A 103 10.63 -13.65 2.66
CA ALA A 103 10.98 -14.57 1.57
C ALA A 103 9.84 -14.69 0.54
N ILE A 104 8.58 -14.73 0.99
CA ILE A 104 7.38 -14.73 0.13
C ILE A 104 7.33 -13.41 -0.68
N SER A 105 7.55 -12.26 -0.05
CA SER A 105 7.58 -10.96 -0.73
C SER A 105 8.75 -10.86 -1.72
N LEU A 106 9.90 -11.46 -1.42
CA LEU A 106 11.03 -11.52 -2.35
C LEU A 106 10.68 -12.36 -3.59
N ILE A 107 10.10 -13.53 -3.39
CA ILE A 107 9.67 -14.42 -4.48
C ILE A 107 8.64 -13.70 -5.35
N GLU A 108 7.66 -13.04 -4.73
CA GLU A 108 6.66 -12.22 -5.42
C GLU A 108 7.33 -11.12 -6.25
N GLY A 109 8.26 -10.35 -5.66
CA GLY A 109 8.98 -9.28 -6.34
C GLY A 109 9.78 -9.77 -7.54
N ILE A 110 10.45 -10.92 -7.43
CA ILE A 110 11.19 -11.54 -8.55
C ILE A 110 10.22 -11.98 -9.66
N ILE A 111 9.10 -12.61 -9.31
CA ILE A 111 8.09 -13.02 -10.29
C ILE A 111 7.49 -11.77 -10.97
N PHE A 112 7.18 -10.72 -10.21
CA PHE A 112 6.68 -9.46 -10.75
C PHE A 112 7.66 -8.83 -11.73
N LEU A 113 8.96 -8.85 -11.40
CA LEU A 113 10.02 -8.36 -12.26
C LEU A 113 10.09 -9.17 -13.57
N LEU A 114 10.05 -10.49 -13.51
CA LEU A 114 10.03 -11.37 -14.68
C LEU A 114 8.80 -11.12 -15.56
N ILE A 115 7.61 -11.07 -14.99
CA ILE A 115 6.34 -10.80 -15.70
C ILE A 115 6.38 -9.43 -16.37
N THR A 116 6.96 -8.42 -15.69
CA THR A 116 7.12 -7.08 -16.25
C THR A 116 8.08 -7.09 -17.43
N PHE A 117 9.17 -7.85 -17.36
CA PHE A 117 10.18 -7.94 -18.41
C PHE A 117 9.64 -8.61 -19.69
N ILE A 118 8.82 -9.66 -19.56
CA ILE A 118 8.24 -10.40 -20.70
C ILE A 118 6.91 -9.83 -21.19
N HIS A 119 6.46 -8.68 -20.68
CA HIS A 119 5.22 -7.97 -21.07
C HIS A 119 3.92 -8.79 -20.94
N VAL A 120 3.92 -9.89 -20.16
CA VAL A 120 2.73 -10.74 -19.91
C VAL A 120 1.71 -10.09 -19.00
N ARG A 121 2.12 -9.06 -18.27
CA ARG A 121 1.28 -8.33 -17.30
C ARG A 121 -0.05 -7.80 -17.87
N GLU A 122 -0.06 -7.37 -19.14
CA GLU A 122 -1.27 -6.86 -19.79
C GLU A 122 -2.34 -7.95 -19.87
N TYR A 123 -1.96 -9.19 -20.15
CA TYR A 123 -2.87 -10.34 -20.15
C TYR A 123 -3.44 -10.62 -18.77
N ILE A 124 -2.63 -10.52 -17.70
CA ILE A 124 -3.08 -10.72 -16.31
C ILE A 124 -4.02 -9.58 -15.89
N LEU A 125 -3.70 -8.34 -16.28
CA LEU A 125 -4.53 -7.19 -15.99
C LEU A 125 -5.94 -7.30 -16.60
N TYR A 126 -6.02 -7.74 -17.84
CA TYR A 126 -7.30 -7.94 -18.52
C TYR A 126 -8.01 -9.24 -18.11
N ALA A 127 -7.31 -10.14 -17.40
CA ALA A 127 -7.88 -11.41 -16.95
C ALA A 127 -8.95 -11.22 -15.88
N ILE A 128 -8.77 -10.26 -14.94
CA ILE A 128 -9.77 -10.01 -13.89
C ILE A 128 -10.73 -8.90 -14.35
N PRO A 129 -12.05 -9.13 -14.24
CA PRO A 129 -13.07 -8.15 -14.61
C PRO A 129 -12.89 -6.82 -13.88
N THR A 130 -13.10 -5.72 -14.58
CA THR A 130 -12.90 -4.37 -14.06
C THR A 130 -13.69 -4.12 -12.77
N ASN A 131 -14.94 -4.61 -12.71
CA ASN A 131 -15.78 -4.47 -11.54
C ASN A 131 -15.19 -5.17 -10.30
N LEU A 132 -14.66 -6.37 -10.49
CA LEU A 132 -14.02 -7.13 -9.40
C LEU A 132 -12.72 -6.47 -8.93
N ARG A 133 -11.96 -5.85 -9.84
CA ARG A 133 -10.75 -5.06 -9.49
C ARG A 133 -11.11 -3.87 -8.57
N TYR A 134 -12.19 -3.16 -8.88
CA TYR A 134 -12.68 -2.09 -7.99
C TYR A 134 -13.13 -2.64 -6.64
N ALA A 135 -13.83 -3.78 -6.62
CA ALA A 135 -14.26 -4.43 -5.38
C ALA A 135 -13.06 -4.86 -4.51
N ILE A 136 -12.01 -5.40 -5.12
CA ILE A 136 -10.76 -5.74 -4.43
C ILE A 136 -10.15 -4.48 -3.77
N SER A 137 -10.03 -3.38 -4.52
CA SER A 137 -9.49 -2.13 -3.99
C SER A 137 -10.33 -1.59 -2.81
N VAL A 138 -11.65 -1.59 -2.94
CA VAL A 138 -12.56 -1.17 -1.86
C VAL A 138 -12.44 -2.09 -0.65
N GLY A 139 -12.41 -3.40 -0.86
CA GLY A 139 -12.26 -4.40 0.20
C GLY A 139 -10.96 -4.22 0.98
N ILE A 140 -9.84 -3.97 0.30
CA ILE A 140 -8.55 -3.66 0.91
C ILE A 140 -8.66 -2.37 1.74
N GLY A 141 -9.30 -1.32 1.21
CA GLY A 141 -9.52 -0.07 1.95
C GLY A 141 -10.33 -0.28 3.23
N MET A 142 -11.42 -1.03 3.17
CA MET A 142 -12.23 -1.39 4.34
C MET A 142 -11.44 -2.22 5.35
N PHE A 143 -10.61 -3.15 4.88
CA PHE A 143 -9.74 -3.97 5.72
C PHE A 143 -8.69 -3.13 6.46
N ILE A 144 -8.04 -2.19 5.77
CA ILE A 144 -7.07 -1.26 6.39
C ILE A 144 -7.76 -0.37 7.44
N ALA A 145 -8.95 0.15 7.14
CA ALA A 145 -9.74 0.92 8.09
C ALA A 145 -10.10 0.09 9.35
N PHE A 146 -10.50 -1.16 9.16
CA PHE A 146 -10.79 -2.08 10.27
C PHE A 146 -9.55 -2.31 11.15
N ILE A 147 -8.37 -2.47 10.55
CA ILE A 147 -7.09 -2.57 11.29
C ILE A 147 -6.82 -1.29 12.08
N GLY A 148 -7.03 -0.11 11.49
CA GLY A 148 -6.90 1.17 12.18
C GLY A 148 -7.79 1.26 13.41
N LEU A 149 -9.05 0.89 13.29
CA LEU A 149 -10.02 0.85 14.40
C LEU A 149 -9.64 -0.16 15.49
N LYS A 150 -9.13 -1.35 15.09
CA LYS A 150 -8.61 -2.37 16.02
C LYS A 150 -7.39 -1.87 16.79
N ASN A 151 -6.41 -1.28 16.08
CA ASN A 151 -5.17 -0.79 16.70
C ASN A 151 -5.42 0.37 17.68
N ALA A 152 -6.44 1.16 17.43
CA ALA A 152 -6.92 2.19 18.35
C ALA A 152 -7.67 1.63 19.57
N GLY A 153 -8.05 0.33 19.56
CA GLY A 153 -8.89 -0.26 20.60
C GLY A 153 -10.36 0.15 20.53
N ILE A 154 -10.80 0.73 19.40
CA ILE A 154 -12.20 1.09 19.15
C ILE A 154 -13.01 -0.16 18.82
N ILE A 155 -12.45 -1.07 18.03
CA ILE A 155 -13.00 -2.40 17.78
C ILE A 155 -12.16 -3.42 18.55
N VAL A 156 -12.83 -4.28 19.32
CA VAL A 156 -12.19 -5.35 20.11
C VAL A 156 -12.85 -6.68 19.84
N SER A 157 -12.12 -7.78 20.11
CA SER A 157 -12.68 -9.13 19.97
C SER A 157 -13.75 -9.37 21.03
N ASN A 158 -14.82 -10.08 20.64
CA ASN A 158 -15.90 -10.48 21.52
C ASN A 158 -16.27 -11.95 21.22
N PRO A 159 -16.25 -12.85 22.20
CA PRO A 159 -16.55 -14.26 21.97
C PRO A 159 -17.94 -14.55 21.43
N ALA A 160 -18.94 -13.68 21.73
CA ALA A 160 -20.34 -13.86 21.31
C ALA A 160 -20.63 -13.30 19.92
N THR A 161 -20.01 -12.14 19.57
CA THR A 161 -20.30 -11.40 18.34
C THR A 161 -19.08 -11.25 17.42
N PHE A 162 -17.97 -11.92 17.74
CA PHE A 162 -16.64 -11.84 17.13
C PHE A 162 -15.98 -10.48 17.32
N VAL A 163 -16.72 -9.37 17.14
CA VAL A 163 -16.25 -8.00 17.35
C VAL A 163 -17.28 -7.17 18.09
N SER A 164 -16.83 -6.22 18.90
CA SER A 164 -17.68 -5.25 19.61
C SER A 164 -16.95 -3.91 19.76
N LEU A 165 -17.70 -2.88 20.16
CA LEU A 165 -17.10 -1.60 20.53
C LEU A 165 -16.30 -1.77 21.82
N GLY A 166 -15.03 -1.31 21.79
CA GLY A 166 -14.14 -1.33 22.93
C GLY A 166 -14.51 -0.30 24.00
N LYS A 167 -13.90 -0.44 25.18
CA LYS A 167 -13.99 0.59 26.22
C LYS A 167 -13.19 1.83 25.82
N PHE A 168 -13.70 3.02 26.17
CA PHE A 168 -13.01 4.28 25.91
C PHE A 168 -11.83 4.48 26.87
N THR A 169 -10.76 3.75 26.62
CA THR A 169 -9.46 3.96 27.27
C THR A 169 -8.78 5.21 26.72
N PRO A 170 -7.76 5.78 27.40
CA PRO A 170 -6.98 6.90 26.85
C PRO A 170 -6.47 6.64 25.44
N THR A 171 -6.04 5.39 25.14
CA THR A 171 -5.60 4.96 23.81
C THR A 171 -6.73 5.01 22.79
N ALA A 172 -7.92 4.51 23.15
CA ALA A 172 -9.08 4.52 22.25
C ALA A 172 -9.58 5.95 22.01
N ILE A 173 -9.60 6.81 23.03
CA ILE A 173 -9.95 8.23 22.90
C ILE A 173 -8.96 8.93 21.95
N LEU A 174 -7.65 8.70 22.13
CA LEU A 174 -6.64 9.25 21.23
C LEU A 174 -6.85 8.77 19.79
N GLY A 175 -7.18 7.51 19.57
CA GLY A 175 -7.50 6.96 18.25
C GLY A 175 -8.71 7.64 17.61
N VAL A 176 -9.80 7.84 18.37
CA VAL A 176 -10.99 8.59 17.89
C VAL A 176 -10.61 10.01 17.51
N LEU A 177 -9.83 10.71 18.34
CA LEU A 177 -9.35 12.06 18.05
C LEU A 177 -8.48 12.08 16.80
N ALA A 178 -7.56 11.10 16.63
CA ALA A 178 -6.72 10.99 15.44
C ALA A 178 -7.55 10.82 14.16
N ILE A 179 -8.61 10.00 14.19
CA ILE A 179 -9.54 9.80 13.07
C ILE A 179 -10.28 11.09 12.75
N LEU A 180 -10.85 11.75 13.75
CA LEU A 180 -11.60 13.01 13.57
C LEU A 180 -10.70 14.13 13.04
N ILE A 181 -9.50 14.31 13.61
CA ILE A 181 -8.53 15.31 13.15
C ILE A 181 -8.15 15.03 11.68
N SER A 182 -7.84 13.78 11.34
CA SER A 182 -7.51 13.38 9.97
C SER A 182 -8.65 13.72 9.01
N GLY A 183 -9.90 13.36 9.36
CA GLY A 183 -11.07 13.65 8.55
C GLY A 183 -11.33 15.15 8.38
N ILE A 184 -11.22 15.94 9.45
CA ILE A 184 -11.41 17.41 9.41
C ILE A 184 -10.35 18.07 8.54
N LEU A 185 -9.07 17.72 8.69
CA LEU A 185 -7.98 18.29 7.90
C LEU A 185 -8.11 17.93 6.42
N MET A 186 -8.52 16.68 6.11
CA MET A 186 -8.82 16.27 4.73
C MET A 186 -10.02 17.02 4.14
N ALA A 187 -11.12 17.14 4.89
CA ALA A 187 -12.30 17.88 4.44
C ALA A 187 -12.01 19.35 4.17
N ARG A 188 -11.02 19.93 4.85
CA ARG A 188 -10.52 21.28 4.60
C ARG A 188 -9.50 21.36 3.46
N ASN A 189 -9.24 20.24 2.75
CA ASN A 189 -8.25 20.15 1.67
C ASN A 189 -6.83 20.60 2.07
N ILE A 190 -6.44 20.38 3.34
CA ILE A 190 -5.10 20.69 3.82
C ILE A 190 -4.12 19.64 3.28
N LYS A 191 -3.13 20.10 2.50
CA LYS A 191 -2.09 19.22 1.96
C LYS A 191 -1.25 18.65 3.10
N GLY A 192 -0.96 17.32 3.05
CA GLY A 192 -0.28 16.64 4.15
C GLY A 192 -1.16 16.40 5.38
N SER A 193 -2.50 16.47 5.24
CA SER A 193 -3.49 16.31 6.32
C SER A 193 -3.22 15.11 7.22
N LEU A 194 -2.87 13.95 6.65
CA LEU A 194 -2.59 12.73 7.40
C LEU A 194 -1.35 12.88 8.28
N PHE A 195 -0.29 13.50 7.75
CA PHE A 195 0.93 13.76 8.51
C PHE A 195 0.68 14.74 9.67
N TYR A 196 0.02 15.86 9.41
CA TYR A 196 -0.34 16.81 10.47
C TYR A 196 -1.28 16.20 11.50
N ALA A 197 -2.21 15.37 11.10
CA ALA A 197 -3.10 14.66 12.03
C ALA A 197 -2.32 13.72 12.96
N ILE A 198 -1.35 12.97 12.44
CA ILE A 198 -0.49 12.10 13.24
C ILE A 198 0.33 12.93 14.25
N ILE A 199 0.92 14.05 13.82
CA ILE A 199 1.68 14.94 14.72
C ILE A 199 0.76 15.48 15.82
N LEU A 200 -0.40 16.04 15.46
CA LEU A 200 -1.35 16.58 16.44
C LEU A 200 -1.83 15.52 17.42
N ALA A 201 -2.19 14.33 16.93
CA ALA A 201 -2.58 13.22 17.79
C ALA A 201 -1.43 12.78 18.71
N THR A 202 -0.19 12.74 18.22
CA THR A 202 0.98 12.40 19.01
C THR A 202 1.20 13.43 20.13
N LEU A 203 1.07 14.73 19.83
CA LEU A 203 1.18 15.80 20.82
C LEU A 203 0.06 15.74 21.87
N ILE A 204 -1.18 15.49 21.46
CA ILE A 204 -2.32 15.28 22.37
C ILE A 204 -2.10 14.03 23.23
N GLY A 205 -1.47 13.01 22.69
CA GLY A 205 -1.12 11.78 23.41
C GLY A 205 -0.14 11.97 24.59
N ILE A 206 0.66 13.04 24.58
CA ILE A 206 1.62 13.32 25.68
C ILE A 206 0.88 13.56 27.00
N PRO A 207 -0.02 14.53 27.15
CA PRO A 207 -0.75 14.75 28.40
C PRO A 207 -1.70 13.60 28.75
N MET A 208 -2.10 12.77 27.78
CA MET A 208 -2.92 11.58 28.02
C MET A 208 -2.10 10.37 28.51
N GLY A 209 -0.77 10.47 28.56
CA GLY A 209 0.13 9.38 28.95
C GLY A 209 0.23 8.25 27.93
N VAL A 210 -0.27 8.44 26.71
CA VAL A 210 -0.21 7.46 25.59
C VAL A 210 1.08 7.62 24.80
N THR A 211 1.55 8.86 24.62
CA THR A 211 2.83 9.16 23.99
C THR A 211 3.90 9.36 25.07
N VAL A 212 4.88 8.46 25.09
CA VAL A 212 5.98 8.52 26.07
C VAL A 212 7.18 9.18 25.42
N VAL A 213 7.59 10.35 25.95
CA VAL A 213 8.79 11.06 25.50
C VAL A 213 9.97 10.62 26.36
N PRO A 214 11.05 10.05 25.78
CA PRO A 214 12.25 9.67 26.54
C PRO A 214 12.92 10.90 27.18
N GLY A 215 13.49 10.75 28.39
CA GLY A 215 14.12 11.87 29.13
C GLY A 215 15.31 12.52 28.43
N HIS A 216 15.99 11.80 27.52
CA HIS A 216 17.09 12.30 26.68
C HIS A 216 16.72 12.22 25.21
N TRP A 217 15.61 12.87 24.80
CA TRP A 217 15.14 12.88 23.44
C TRP A 217 15.82 13.99 22.63
N LEU A 218 16.39 13.61 21.46
CA LEU A 218 16.92 14.53 20.46
C LEU A 218 16.12 14.37 19.16
N PRO A 219 15.73 15.47 18.48
CA PRO A 219 14.92 15.41 17.26
C PRO A 219 15.67 14.83 16.07
N VAL A 220 17.00 14.82 16.11
CA VAL A 220 17.86 14.34 15.04
C VAL A 220 18.81 13.29 15.59
N SER A 221 18.98 12.19 14.89
CA SER A 221 19.94 11.12 15.19
C SER A 221 20.58 10.58 13.91
N LEU A 222 21.66 9.83 14.07
CA LEU A 222 22.17 9.01 12.97
C LEU A 222 21.12 7.93 12.58
N PRO A 223 21.08 7.53 11.29
CA PRO A 223 20.20 6.45 10.86
C PRO A 223 20.44 5.18 11.68
N GLN A 224 19.34 4.55 12.08
CA GLN A 224 19.42 3.30 12.82
C GLN A 224 19.87 2.16 11.91
N SER A 225 20.57 1.17 12.49
CA SER A 225 21.05 0.02 11.73
C SER A 225 19.89 -0.82 11.19
N ILE A 226 19.94 -1.21 9.91
CA ILE A 226 19.01 -2.14 9.27
C ILE A 226 19.39 -3.62 9.50
N ALA A 227 20.55 -3.90 10.11
CA ALA A 227 21.06 -5.26 10.30
C ALA A 227 20.05 -6.26 10.91
N PRO A 228 19.15 -5.85 11.83
CA PRO A 228 18.13 -6.75 12.37
C PRO A 228 17.16 -7.30 11.33
N VAL A 229 16.90 -6.58 10.22
CA VAL A 229 15.90 -6.94 9.20
C VAL A 229 16.51 -7.19 7.82
N PHE A 230 17.75 -6.76 7.57
CA PHE A 230 18.42 -6.85 6.28
C PHE A 230 18.73 -8.31 5.89
N CYS A 231 18.26 -8.74 4.72
CA CYS A 231 18.47 -10.08 4.18
C CYS A 231 18.07 -11.23 5.15
N LYS A 232 17.11 -11.01 6.03
CA LYS A 232 16.67 -12.01 7.01
C LYS A 232 15.56 -12.89 6.42
N PHE A 233 15.91 -13.69 5.40
CA PHE A 233 14.98 -14.62 4.77
C PHE A 233 15.04 -15.99 5.40
N ASP A 234 13.87 -16.61 5.58
CA ASP A 234 13.72 -18.02 5.90
C ASP A 234 12.90 -18.70 4.81
N PHE A 235 13.52 -19.60 4.06
CA PHE A 235 12.89 -20.35 2.98
C PHE A 235 12.42 -21.74 3.43
N GLN A 236 12.63 -22.11 4.71
CA GLN A 236 12.25 -23.43 5.21
C GLN A 236 10.72 -23.58 5.22
N GLY A 237 10.25 -24.70 4.69
CA GLY A 237 8.82 -25.01 4.67
C GLY A 237 7.99 -24.18 3.68
N LEU A 238 8.61 -23.35 2.83
CA LEU A 238 7.86 -22.54 1.83
C LEU A 238 7.49 -23.32 0.56
N LEU A 239 8.06 -24.51 0.32
CA LEU A 239 7.72 -25.33 -0.84
C LEU A 239 6.43 -26.12 -0.59
N ASN A 240 5.32 -25.40 -0.45
CA ASN A 240 3.99 -26.00 -0.30
C ASN A 240 2.97 -25.21 -1.14
N PHE A 241 1.84 -25.85 -1.43
CA PHE A 241 0.79 -25.28 -2.26
C PHE A 241 0.22 -23.98 -1.67
N ARG A 242 0.10 -23.90 -0.34
CA ARG A 242 -0.40 -22.70 0.36
C ARG A 242 0.50 -21.48 0.14
N THR A 243 1.82 -21.66 0.19
CA THR A 243 2.78 -20.58 -0.10
C THR A 243 2.67 -20.10 -1.55
N ILE A 244 2.49 -21.02 -2.51
CA ILE A 244 2.28 -20.64 -3.92
C ILE A 244 1.04 -19.76 -4.04
N MET A 245 -0.06 -20.11 -3.35
CA MET A 245 -1.29 -19.30 -3.34
C MET A 245 -1.09 -17.93 -2.72
N LEU A 246 -0.29 -17.83 -1.64
CA LEU A 246 0.04 -16.54 -1.02
C LEU A 246 0.84 -15.64 -1.99
N VAL A 247 1.84 -16.20 -2.66
CA VAL A 247 2.63 -15.48 -3.67
C VAL A 247 1.73 -15.00 -4.82
N VAL A 248 0.84 -15.85 -5.33
CA VAL A 248 -0.10 -15.48 -6.39
C VAL A 248 -1.06 -14.38 -5.92
N SER A 249 -1.62 -14.51 -4.72
CA SER A 249 -2.53 -13.50 -4.16
C SER A 249 -1.83 -12.16 -3.96
N LEU A 250 -0.60 -12.18 -3.40
CA LEU A 250 0.22 -11.00 -3.19
C LEU A 250 0.55 -10.30 -4.52
N LEU A 251 0.95 -11.08 -5.52
CA LEU A 251 1.26 -10.61 -6.87
C LEU A 251 0.04 -9.96 -7.54
N LEU A 252 -1.14 -10.58 -7.45
CA LEU A 252 -2.36 -10.03 -8.02
C LEU A 252 -2.74 -8.69 -7.36
N VAL A 253 -2.68 -8.63 -6.02
CA VAL A 253 -2.95 -7.38 -5.29
C VAL A 253 -1.97 -6.29 -5.71
N ASN A 254 -0.68 -6.62 -5.80
CA ASN A 254 0.38 -5.69 -6.20
C ASN A 254 0.17 -5.15 -7.61
N ILE A 255 -0.09 -6.03 -8.58
CA ILE A 255 -0.35 -5.63 -9.98
C ILE A 255 -1.55 -4.69 -10.06
N PHE A 256 -2.67 -4.99 -9.36
CA PHE A 256 -3.86 -4.16 -9.42
C PHE A 256 -3.70 -2.83 -8.72
N ASP A 257 -3.03 -2.80 -7.57
CA ASP A 257 -2.72 -1.57 -6.85
C ASP A 257 -1.83 -0.65 -7.69
N THR A 258 -0.74 -1.19 -8.20
CA THR A 258 0.22 -0.46 -9.06
C THR A 258 -0.46 0.07 -10.32
N VAL A 259 -1.13 -0.79 -11.10
CA VAL A 259 -1.74 -0.35 -12.36
C VAL A 259 -2.89 0.62 -12.14
N GLY A 260 -3.75 0.35 -11.14
CA GLY A 260 -4.85 1.24 -10.79
C GLY A 260 -4.36 2.65 -10.46
N THR A 261 -3.31 2.72 -9.66
CA THR A 261 -2.69 3.98 -9.25
C THR A 261 -1.99 4.68 -10.42
N LEU A 262 -1.15 3.98 -11.18
CA LEU A 262 -0.43 4.53 -12.33
C LEU A 262 -1.38 5.09 -13.38
N VAL A 263 -2.42 4.36 -13.75
CA VAL A 263 -3.44 4.82 -14.70
C VAL A 263 -4.16 6.05 -14.15
N GLY A 264 -4.60 6.02 -12.89
CA GLY A 264 -5.28 7.15 -12.25
C GLY A 264 -4.41 8.42 -12.21
N LEU A 265 -3.11 8.29 -11.93
CA LEU A 265 -2.16 9.40 -11.92
C LEU A 265 -1.85 9.91 -13.33
N ALA A 266 -1.72 9.01 -14.31
CA ALA A 266 -1.44 9.37 -15.69
C ALA A 266 -2.54 10.27 -16.28
N TYR A 267 -3.82 9.97 -16.01
CA TYR A 267 -4.93 10.85 -16.40
C TYR A 267 -4.85 12.23 -15.74
N LYS A 268 -4.41 12.31 -14.48
CA LYS A 268 -4.24 13.61 -13.78
C LYS A 268 -3.07 14.43 -14.31
N THR A 269 -1.99 13.77 -14.75
CA THR A 269 -0.83 14.45 -15.37
C THR A 269 -1.09 14.91 -16.79
N ARG A 270 -2.18 14.45 -17.43
CA ARG A 270 -2.47 14.63 -18.85
C ARG A 270 -1.36 14.10 -19.76
N VAL A 271 -0.63 13.09 -19.31
CA VAL A 271 0.44 12.43 -20.09
C VAL A 271 -0.16 11.33 -20.99
N VAL A 272 -1.44 11.00 -20.80
CA VAL A 272 -2.15 10.03 -21.65
C VAL A 272 -2.23 10.57 -23.06
N ARG A 273 -1.74 9.79 -24.05
CA ARG A 273 -1.81 10.11 -25.46
C ARG A 273 -3.25 9.99 -25.99
N GLU A 274 -3.51 10.57 -27.17
CA GLU A 274 -4.83 10.50 -27.81
C GLU A 274 -5.29 9.07 -28.10
N ASP A 275 -4.34 8.15 -28.31
CA ASP A 275 -4.59 6.71 -28.49
C ASP A 275 -4.88 5.94 -27.17
N GLY A 276 -4.91 6.64 -26.02
CA GLY A 276 -5.11 6.06 -24.70
C GLY A 276 -3.86 5.42 -24.10
N THR A 277 -2.71 5.46 -24.78
CA THR A 277 -1.45 4.92 -24.24
C THR A 277 -0.83 5.87 -23.22
N ILE A 278 -0.21 5.29 -22.19
CA ILE A 278 0.50 6.03 -21.15
C ILE A 278 2.00 5.84 -21.39
N PRO A 279 2.73 6.91 -21.79
CA PRO A 279 4.17 6.81 -21.98
C PRO A 279 4.86 6.42 -20.69
N HIS A 280 5.90 5.59 -20.81
CA HIS A 280 6.75 5.16 -19.70
C HIS A 280 6.04 4.38 -18.56
N ILE A 281 4.83 3.84 -18.81
CA ILE A 281 4.14 3.02 -17.80
C ILE A 281 4.90 1.71 -17.53
N SER A 282 5.56 1.17 -18.55
CA SER A 282 6.37 -0.03 -18.46
C SER A 282 7.55 0.18 -17.52
N GLU A 283 8.23 1.29 -17.68
CA GLU A 283 9.38 1.69 -16.86
C GLU A 283 8.95 2.00 -15.41
N ALA A 284 7.77 2.60 -15.22
CA ALA A 284 7.21 2.83 -13.90
C ALA A 284 6.91 1.51 -13.17
N MET A 285 6.30 0.55 -13.85
CA MET A 285 6.05 -0.79 -13.30
C MET A 285 7.35 -1.58 -13.06
N MET A 286 8.36 -1.39 -13.91
CA MET A 286 9.68 -1.97 -13.67
C MET A 286 10.30 -1.40 -12.40
N SER A 287 10.14 -0.10 -12.15
CA SER A 287 10.58 0.55 -10.90
C SER A 287 9.87 -0.04 -9.67
N ASP A 288 8.55 -0.28 -9.74
CA ASP A 288 7.78 -0.93 -8.66
C ASP A 288 8.31 -2.36 -8.40
N ALA A 289 8.57 -3.15 -9.44
CA ALA A 289 9.06 -4.52 -9.32
C ALA A 289 10.48 -4.59 -8.72
N ILE A 290 11.40 -3.70 -9.18
CA ILE A 290 12.73 -3.57 -8.60
C ILE A 290 12.60 -3.07 -7.15
N GLY A 291 11.74 -2.06 -6.91
CA GLY A 291 11.48 -1.52 -5.59
C GLY A 291 10.99 -2.58 -4.60
N THR A 292 10.07 -3.44 -5.00
CA THR A 292 9.58 -4.58 -4.21
C THR A 292 10.69 -5.56 -3.87
N THR A 293 11.48 -5.95 -4.87
CA THR A 293 12.61 -6.87 -4.66
C THR A 293 13.64 -6.28 -3.71
N VAL A 294 14.05 -5.03 -3.93
CA VAL A 294 15.00 -4.31 -3.07
C VAL A 294 14.41 -4.07 -1.68
N GLY A 295 13.12 -3.70 -1.59
CA GLY A 295 12.42 -3.52 -0.34
C GLY A 295 12.43 -4.77 0.54
N SER A 296 12.15 -5.94 -0.05
CA SER A 296 12.22 -7.23 0.66
C SER A 296 13.64 -7.52 1.17
N VAL A 297 14.68 -7.22 0.38
CA VAL A 297 16.08 -7.36 0.78
C VAL A 297 16.42 -6.42 1.95
N LEU A 298 15.92 -5.18 1.92
CA LEU A 298 16.11 -4.21 2.98
C LEU A 298 15.28 -4.52 4.24
N GLY A 299 14.36 -5.49 4.18
CA GLY A 299 13.53 -5.92 5.30
C GLY A 299 12.23 -5.14 5.44
N THR A 300 11.66 -4.65 4.34
CA THR A 300 10.30 -4.10 4.32
C THR A 300 9.42 -4.89 3.35
N SER A 301 8.13 -4.58 3.33
CA SER A 301 7.16 -5.24 2.46
C SER A 301 7.19 -4.70 1.02
N THR A 302 6.29 -5.22 0.19
CA THR A 302 6.09 -4.86 -1.22
C THR A 302 5.90 -3.36 -1.43
N ILE A 303 6.59 -2.80 -2.42
CA ILE A 303 6.55 -1.37 -2.77
C ILE A 303 5.61 -1.15 -3.95
N THR A 304 4.83 -0.06 -3.89
CA THR A 304 3.93 0.36 -4.97
C THR A 304 3.96 1.87 -5.16
N THR A 305 3.44 2.33 -6.31
CA THR A 305 3.26 3.75 -6.59
C THR A 305 2.10 4.32 -5.76
N TYR A 306 2.30 5.50 -5.17
CA TYR A 306 1.37 6.13 -4.23
C TYR A 306 0.42 7.12 -4.90
N VAL A 307 -0.88 7.00 -4.57
CA VAL A 307 -1.97 7.89 -5.06
C VAL A 307 -1.75 9.34 -4.62
N GLU A 308 -1.09 9.56 -3.49
CA GLU A 308 -0.70 10.86 -2.94
C GLU A 308 0.19 11.67 -3.88
N SER A 309 0.84 11.04 -4.86
CA SER A 309 1.54 11.72 -5.96
C SER A 309 0.64 12.70 -6.71
N ALA A 310 -0.68 12.47 -6.68
CA ALA A 310 -1.66 13.39 -7.25
C ALA A 310 -1.57 14.81 -6.66
N SER A 311 -1.12 14.98 -5.42
CA SER A 311 -0.97 16.29 -4.77
C SER A 311 0.17 17.11 -5.38
N GLY A 312 1.31 16.48 -5.65
CA GLY A 312 2.41 17.14 -6.36
C GLY A 312 2.09 17.42 -7.82
N ILE A 313 1.36 16.51 -8.48
CA ILE A 313 0.84 16.74 -9.83
C ILE A 313 -0.07 17.98 -9.87
N ALA A 314 -0.92 18.16 -8.87
CA ALA A 314 -1.79 19.34 -8.74
C ALA A 314 -1.00 20.63 -8.54
N GLU A 315 0.20 20.59 -7.92
CA GLU A 315 1.13 21.71 -7.82
C GLU A 315 1.89 22.03 -9.12
N GLY A 316 1.73 21.21 -10.14
CA GLY A 316 2.38 21.39 -11.43
C GLY A 316 3.59 20.50 -11.67
N GLY A 317 3.87 19.49 -10.84
CA GLY A 317 4.89 18.47 -11.09
C GLY A 317 4.58 17.69 -12.38
N ARG A 318 5.56 17.57 -13.26
CA ARG A 318 5.39 16.93 -14.59
C ARG A 318 6.54 16.02 -14.99
N SER A 319 7.64 16.05 -14.27
CA SER A 319 8.84 15.31 -14.61
C SER A 319 9.35 14.44 -13.45
N GLY A 320 10.31 13.59 -13.73
CA GLY A 320 11.03 12.82 -12.70
C GLY A 320 11.81 13.68 -11.70
N MET A 321 11.94 15.00 -11.92
CA MET A 321 12.53 15.91 -10.93
C MET A 321 11.66 15.99 -9.66
N THR A 322 10.33 15.98 -9.81
CA THR A 322 9.40 15.84 -8.68
C THR A 322 9.71 14.57 -7.86
N SER A 323 9.82 13.42 -8.53
CA SER A 323 10.14 12.13 -7.90
C SER A 323 11.55 12.13 -7.29
N PHE A 324 12.53 12.73 -7.97
CA PHE A 324 13.87 12.89 -7.44
C PHE A 324 13.85 13.67 -6.11
N THR A 325 13.09 14.75 -6.06
CA THR A 325 12.93 15.55 -4.83
C THR A 325 12.31 14.72 -3.70
N VAL A 326 11.29 13.92 -3.98
CA VAL A 326 10.68 13.02 -2.99
C VAL A 326 11.70 12.00 -2.48
N GLY A 327 12.46 11.35 -3.38
CA GLY A 327 13.48 10.37 -3.01
C GLY A 327 14.57 10.98 -2.11
N MET A 328 15.01 12.21 -2.40
CA MET A 328 15.97 12.92 -1.56
C MET A 328 15.39 13.27 -0.19
N LEU A 329 14.11 13.64 -0.10
CA LEU A 329 13.45 13.92 1.18
C LEU A 329 13.28 12.64 2.03
N PHE A 330 13.07 11.48 1.41
CA PHE A 330 13.13 10.19 2.13
C PHE A 330 14.53 9.91 2.69
N LEU A 331 15.60 10.23 1.97
CA LEU A 331 16.97 10.10 2.50
C LEU A 331 17.23 11.07 3.67
N VAL A 332 16.74 12.30 3.57
CA VAL A 332 16.84 13.27 4.67
C VAL A 332 16.06 12.79 5.91
N SER A 333 14.90 12.16 5.71
CA SER A 333 14.08 11.66 6.81
C SER A 333 14.76 10.57 7.66
N LEU A 334 15.80 9.90 7.16
CA LEU A 334 16.60 8.94 7.92
C LEU A 334 17.17 9.55 9.22
N PHE A 335 17.50 10.83 9.20
CA PHE A 335 18.03 11.54 10.35
C PHE A 335 16.94 12.00 11.33
N LEU A 336 15.66 11.92 10.93
CA LEU A 336 14.50 12.31 11.73
C LEU A 336 13.83 11.14 12.44
N SER A 337 14.49 9.98 12.49
CA SER A 337 13.94 8.77 13.11
C SER A 337 13.41 8.96 14.52
N PRO A 338 14.03 9.77 15.43
CA PRO A 338 13.49 9.94 16.79
C PRO A 338 12.11 10.59 16.82
N ILE A 339 11.81 11.47 15.84
CA ILE A 339 10.48 12.11 15.74
C ILE A 339 9.42 11.05 15.40
N PHE A 340 9.69 10.20 14.41
CA PHE A 340 8.75 9.18 13.97
C PHE A 340 8.58 8.04 15.00
N MET A 341 9.62 7.75 15.77
CA MET A 341 9.58 6.72 16.83
C MET A 341 8.71 7.11 18.02
N LEU A 342 8.47 8.40 18.26
CA LEU A 342 7.55 8.88 19.29
C LEU A 342 6.08 8.61 18.97
N ILE A 343 5.75 8.40 17.70
CA ILE A 343 4.37 8.29 17.25
C ILE A 343 3.74 7.00 17.80
N PRO A 344 2.71 7.07 18.66
CA PRO A 344 2.04 5.89 19.17
C PRO A 344 1.14 5.27 18.10
N GLY A 345 0.88 3.95 18.18
CA GLY A 345 0.00 3.25 17.25
C GLY A 345 -1.41 3.83 17.14
N ALA A 346 -1.94 4.37 18.23
CA ALA A 346 -3.24 5.05 18.24
C ALA A 346 -3.26 6.33 17.39
N ALA A 347 -2.15 7.07 17.29
CA ALA A 347 -2.07 8.26 16.44
C ALA A 347 -2.05 7.91 14.95
N THR A 348 -1.54 6.73 14.57
CA THR A 348 -1.53 6.26 13.17
C THR A 348 -2.88 5.71 12.71
N SER A 349 -3.79 5.39 13.62
CA SER A 349 -5.12 4.85 13.29
C SER A 349 -5.94 5.79 12.41
N GLY A 350 -5.81 7.12 12.61
CA GLY A 350 -6.45 8.12 11.77
C GLY A 350 -6.04 8.01 10.31
N ALA A 351 -4.74 7.85 10.04
CA ALA A 351 -4.22 7.67 8.69
C ALA A 351 -4.76 6.37 8.05
N LEU A 352 -4.73 5.24 8.77
CA LEU A 352 -5.23 3.96 8.29
C LEU A 352 -6.72 4.03 7.91
N VAL A 353 -7.55 4.64 8.75
CA VAL A 353 -8.98 4.79 8.47
C VAL A 353 -9.19 5.71 7.26
N MET A 354 -8.47 6.82 7.16
CA MET A 354 -8.62 7.74 6.03
C MET A 354 -8.11 7.16 4.70
N VAL A 355 -7.06 6.36 4.71
CA VAL A 355 -6.64 5.59 3.52
C VAL A 355 -7.78 4.68 3.06
N GLY A 356 -8.45 3.98 3.99
CA GLY A 356 -9.65 3.21 3.67
C GLY A 356 -10.75 4.06 3.04
N VAL A 357 -11.03 5.24 3.60
CA VAL A 357 -12.02 6.18 3.04
C VAL A 357 -11.66 6.62 1.62
N LEU A 358 -10.38 6.91 1.34
CA LEU A 358 -9.92 7.29 -0.01
C LEU A 358 -10.14 6.15 -1.02
N MET A 359 -9.92 4.90 -0.60
CA MET A 359 -10.12 3.73 -1.48
C MET A 359 -11.61 3.46 -1.77
N LEU A 360 -12.54 3.91 -0.92
CA LEU A 360 -13.99 3.84 -1.15
C LEU A 360 -14.44 4.62 -2.39
N ASP A 361 -13.66 5.58 -2.90
CA ASP A 361 -14.01 6.31 -4.13
C ASP A 361 -14.19 5.38 -5.35
N ASN A 362 -13.55 4.22 -5.34
CA ASN A 362 -13.71 3.20 -6.37
C ASN A 362 -15.13 2.59 -6.41
N VAL A 363 -15.93 2.70 -5.35
CA VAL A 363 -17.35 2.26 -5.35
C VAL A 363 -18.14 2.98 -6.43
N LYS A 364 -17.85 4.25 -6.70
CA LYS A 364 -18.52 5.05 -7.75
C LYS A 364 -18.31 4.49 -9.16
N ARG A 365 -17.25 3.71 -9.36
CA ARG A 365 -16.87 3.11 -10.64
C ARG A 365 -17.38 1.68 -10.78
N MET A 366 -17.93 1.10 -9.72
CA MET A 366 -18.44 -0.26 -9.71
C MET A 366 -19.81 -0.33 -10.40
N ASN A 367 -19.99 -1.37 -11.19
CA ASN A 367 -21.32 -1.73 -11.70
C ASN A 367 -22.06 -2.56 -10.64
N LEU A 368 -23.01 -1.94 -9.97
CA LEU A 368 -23.85 -2.59 -8.97
C LEU A 368 -25.31 -2.79 -9.45
N ALA A 369 -25.59 -2.49 -10.73
CA ALA A 369 -26.94 -2.54 -11.29
C ALA A 369 -27.46 -3.98 -11.47
N THR A 370 -26.56 -4.93 -11.74
CA THR A 370 -26.92 -6.33 -11.99
C THR A 370 -26.37 -7.23 -10.91
N ILE A 371 -27.14 -8.25 -10.49
CA ILE A 371 -26.75 -9.17 -9.41
C ILE A 371 -25.51 -9.98 -9.76
N ASP A 372 -25.31 -10.35 -11.04
CA ASP A 372 -24.15 -11.09 -11.48
C ASP A 372 -22.83 -10.30 -11.39
N GLU A 373 -22.89 -8.97 -11.25
CA GLU A 373 -21.76 -8.09 -11.01
C GLU A 373 -21.67 -7.67 -9.52
N SER A 374 -22.80 -7.31 -8.90
CA SER A 374 -22.82 -6.80 -7.53
C SER A 374 -22.57 -7.88 -6.47
N PHE A 375 -23.05 -9.12 -6.69
CA PHE A 375 -22.88 -10.21 -5.74
C PHE A 375 -21.39 -10.61 -5.56
N PRO A 376 -20.59 -10.86 -6.61
CA PRO A 376 -19.17 -11.14 -6.45
C PRO A 376 -18.41 -9.98 -5.81
N ALA A 377 -18.75 -8.74 -6.16
CA ALA A 377 -18.15 -7.56 -5.58
C ALA A 377 -18.42 -7.47 -4.07
N PHE A 378 -19.66 -7.71 -3.65
CA PHE A 378 -20.08 -7.74 -2.25
C PHE A 378 -19.34 -8.84 -1.47
N ILE A 379 -19.28 -10.06 -2.01
CA ILE A 379 -18.56 -11.18 -1.39
C ILE A 379 -17.07 -10.83 -1.20
N THR A 380 -16.43 -10.26 -2.23
CA THR A 380 -15.03 -9.84 -2.13
C THR A 380 -14.80 -8.89 -0.97
N MET A 381 -15.55 -7.79 -0.93
CA MET A 381 -15.39 -6.73 0.08
C MET A 381 -15.68 -7.22 1.49
N THR A 382 -16.78 -7.96 1.68
CA THR A 382 -17.20 -8.43 3.01
C THR A 382 -16.30 -9.51 3.55
N THR A 383 -15.86 -10.45 2.71
CA THR A 383 -14.97 -11.54 3.15
C THR A 383 -13.61 -11.00 3.58
N MET A 384 -13.04 -10.03 2.85
CA MET A 384 -11.75 -9.43 3.26
C MET A 384 -11.78 -8.91 4.69
N VAL A 385 -12.86 -8.24 5.08
CA VAL A 385 -13.00 -7.65 6.42
C VAL A 385 -13.35 -8.71 7.46
N LEU A 386 -14.36 -9.54 7.18
CA LEU A 386 -14.92 -10.47 8.16
C LEU A 386 -14.01 -11.69 8.42
N CYS A 387 -13.33 -12.19 7.38
CA CYS A 387 -12.35 -13.27 7.52
C CYS A 387 -10.95 -12.78 7.91
N TYR A 388 -10.77 -11.44 8.01
CA TYR A 388 -9.46 -10.85 8.30
C TYR A 388 -8.37 -11.28 7.31
N SER A 389 -8.75 -11.47 6.04
CA SER A 389 -7.88 -12.02 4.99
C SER A 389 -8.20 -11.41 3.63
N ILE A 390 -7.22 -10.70 3.06
CA ILE A 390 -7.32 -10.16 1.70
C ILE A 390 -7.33 -11.31 0.68
N ALA A 391 -6.50 -12.35 0.90
CA ALA A 391 -6.40 -13.48 -0.01
C ALA A 391 -7.75 -14.22 -0.16
N ASP A 392 -8.40 -14.56 0.97
CA ASP A 392 -9.68 -15.27 0.96
C ASP A 392 -10.77 -14.42 0.29
N GLY A 393 -10.75 -13.12 0.49
CA GLY A 393 -11.65 -12.20 -0.18
C GLY A 393 -11.49 -12.19 -1.70
N ILE A 394 -10.25 -12.20 -2.21
CA ILE A 394 -9.96 -12.31 -3.64
C ILE A 394 -10.41 -13.68 -4.17
N CYS A 395 -10.05 -14.76 -3.47
CA CYS A 395 -10.40 -16.11 -3.88
C CYS A 395 -11.92 -16.30 -3.99
N LEU A 396 -12.66 -15.98 -2.93
CA LEU A 396 -14.13 -16.11 -2.91
C LEU A 396 -14.80 -15.14 -3.88
N GLY A 397 -14.24 -13.96 -4.09
CA GLY A 397 -14.70 -12.99 -5.09
C GLY A 397 -14.61 -13.56 -6.51
N ILE A 398 -13.46 -14.10 -6.89
CA ILE A 398 -13.25 -14.71 -8.21
C ILE A 398 -14.15 -15.95 -8.38
N LEU A 399 -14.21 -16.82 -7.38
CA LEU A 399 -15.05 -18.02 -7.42
C LEU A 399 -16.53 -17.67 -7.58
N SER A 400 -17.03 -16.69 -6.82
CA SER A 400 -18.41 -16.24 -6.91
C SER A 400 -18.72 -15.58 -8.26
N TYR A 401 -17.76 -14.83 -8.84
CA TYR A 401 -17.91 -14.26 -10.18
C TYR A 401 -18.04 -15.34 -11.25
N VAL A 402 -17.12 -16.31 -11.25
CA VAL A 402 -17.16 -17.42 -12.21
C VAL A 402 -18.45 -18.22 -12.07
N ALA A 403 -18.85 -18.57 -10.85
CA ALA A 403 -20.10 -19.30 -10.59
C ALA A 403 -21.33 -18.53 -11.10
N MET A 404 -21.42 -17.23 -10.83
CA MET A 404 -22.53 -16.38 -11.31
C MET A 404 -22.57 -16.32 -12.82
N LYS A 405 -21.43 -16.07 -13.49
CA LYS A 405 -21.39 -15.98 -14.97
C LYS A 405 -21.73 -17.30 -15.65
N LEU A 406 -21.29 -18.44 -15.10
CA LEU A 406 -21.68 -19.77 -15.56
C LEU A 406 -23.21 -19.99 -15.43
N CYS A 407 -23.80 -19.69 -14.26
CA CYS A 407 -25.22 -19.88 -14.01
C CYS A 407 -26.11 -18.98 -14.88
N VAL A 408 -25.71 -17.73 -15.13
CA VAL A 408 -26.43 -16.76 -15.96
C VAL A 408 -26.14 -16.95 -17.46
N ARG A 409 -25.29 -17.93 -17.83
CA ARG A 409 -24.90 -18.25 -19.22
C ARG A 409 -24.19 -17.10 -19.96
N LYS A 410 -23.47 -16.23 -19.24
CA LYS A 410 -22.64 -15.16 -19.81
C LYS A 410 -21.20 -15.67 -20.04
N TRP A 411 -21.06 -16.68 -20.88
CA TRP A 411 -19.76 -17.35 -21.15
C TRP A 411 -18.70 -16.42 -21.73
N ASN A 412 -19.12 -15.40 -22.48
CA ASN A 412 -18.21 -14.43 -23.11
C ASN A 412 -17.47 -13.55 -22.09
N ASP A 413 -17.96 -13.44 -20.85
CA ASP A 413 -17.32 -12.67 -19.78
C ASP A 413 -16.24 -13.49 -19.04
N LEU A 414 -16.11 -14.78 -19.36
CA LEU A 414 -15.16 -15.70 -18.75
C LEU A 414 -13.94 -15.88 -19.68
N ASN A 415 -12.77 -15.53 -19.18
CA ASN A 415 -11.54 -15.81 -19.89
C ASN A 415 -10.82 -17.04 -19.30
N PRO A 416 -9.93 -17.71 -20.06
CA PRO A 416 -9.24 -18.93 -19.61
C PRO A 416 -8.43 -18.74 -18.31
N VAL A 417 -7.81 -17.57 -18.12
CA VAL A 417 -6.99 -17.28 -16.93
C VAL A 417 -7.87 -17.28 -15.68
N LEU A 418 -9.08 -16.71 -15.77
CA LEU A 418 -10.03 -16.66 -14.65
C LEU A 418 -10.51 -18.06 -14.25
N LEU A 419 -10.74 -18.92 -15.24
CA LEU A 419 -11.11 -20.32 -15.03
C LEU A 419 -9.98 -21.10 -14.36
N ILE A 420 -8.73 -20.93 -14.83
CA ILE A 420 -7.55 -21.57 -14.22
C ILE A 420 -7.38 -21.10 -12.79
N LEU A 421 -7.46 -19.80 -12.51
CA LEU A 421 -7.38 -19.27 -11.16
C LEU A 421 -8.49 -19.84 -10.26
N SER A 422 -9.72 -19.98 -10.79
CA SER A 422 -10.82 -20.56 -10.03
C SER A 422 -10.57 -22.00 -9.64
N VAL A 423 -10.04 -22.81 -10.55
CA VAL A 423 -9.66 -24.21 -10.25
C VAL A 423 -8.57 -24.25 -9.19
N ILE A 424 -7.55 -23.41 -9.30
CA ILE A 424 -6.46 -23.32 -8.33
C ILE A 424 -7.01 -22.92 -6.96
N PHE A 425 -7.92 -21.95 -6.87
CA PHE A 425 -8.53 -21.51 -5.61
C PHE A 425 -9.44 -22.57 -4.98
N ILE A 426 -10.20 -23.34 -5.79
CA ILE A 426 -10.97 -24.47 -5.29
C ILE A 426 -10.03 -25.53 -4.69
N LEU A 427 -8.93 -25.85 -5.38
CA LEU A 427 -7.94 -26.78 -4.86
C LEU A 427 -7.31 -26.30 -3.55
N ASN A 428 -7.08 -24.98 -3.43
CA ASN A 428 -6.58 -24.39 -2.19
C ASN A 428 -7.58 -24.54 -1.02
N PHE A 429 -8.89 -24.41 -1.26
CA PHE A 429 -9.90 -24.60 -0.19
C PHE A 429 -10.13 -26.07 0.16
N VAL A 430 -9.87 -27.00 -0.75
CA VAL A 430 -10.06 -28.44 -0.52
C VAL A 430 -8.83 -29.09 0.10
N PHE A 431 -7.64 -28.66 -0.28
CA PHE A 431 -6.36 -29.33 0.09
C PHE A 431 -5.41 -28.42 0.90
N GLY A 432 -5.67 -27.14 1.05
CA GLY A 432 -4.88 -26.18 1.83
C GLY A 432 -5.42 -26.05 3.23
#